data_4ff56efffc15e273dd5f70c04d1f62f1
#
_entry.id   4ff56efffc15e273dd5f70c04d1f62f1
#
_cell.length_a   1.000
_cell.length_b   1.000
_cell.length_c   1.000
_cell.angle_alpha   90.00
_cell.angle_beta   90.00
_cell.angle_gamma   90.00
#
_symmetry.space_group_name_H-M   'P 1'
#
loop_
_entity.id
_entity.type
_entity.pdbx_description
1 polymer ?
#
loop_
_entity_poly.entity_id
_entity_poly.type
_entity_poly.pdbx_seq_one_letter_code
_entity_poly.pdbx_strand_id
1 'polypeptide(L)'
;MDDLAARIVTATAAAVVFADRDGVVRIWNRGAEQLLGYPAGEAIGRRVDLIVPPEYHELHWAGFDRAIATGSPKNPGDDVTLPAIHRSGERVVIHGSFNVVHDDAGDALGVAGVFRRAPG
;
A
#
# COMPACT_ATOMS: atom_id res chain seq x y z
N MET A 1 -13.62 3.64 -20.04
CA MET A 1 -12.46 4.07 -20.22
C MET A 1 -11.67 4.02 -18.99
N ASP A 2 -12.14 4.40 -18.03
CA ASP A 2 -11.58 4.16 -16.79
C ASP A 2 -11.17 2.75 -16.62
N ASP A 3 -11.71 1.86 -17.37
CA ASP A 3 -11.36 0.47 -17.24
C ASP A 3 -9.92 0.14 -17.58
N LEU A 4 -9.26 0.92 -18.43
CA LEU A 4 -7.90 0.60 -18.81
C LEU A 4 -6.95 0.73 -17.63
N ALA A 5 -7.07 1.79 -16.84
CA ALA A 5 -6.24 1.94 -15.65
C ALA A 5 -6.48 0.81 -14.66
N ALA A 6 -7.75 0.44 -14.44
CA ALA A 6 -8.07 -0.68 -13.56
C ALA A 6 -7.50 -2.00 -14.08
N ARG A 7 -7.52 -2.20 -15.38
CA ARG A 7 -6.97 -3.41 -15.98
C ARG A 7 -5.45 -3.48 -15.82
N ILE A 8 -4.78 -2.34 -15.94
CA ILE A 8 -3.33 -2.28 -15.75
C ILE A 8 -3.00 -2.62 -14.29
N VAL A 9 -3.73 -2.05 -13.34
CA VAL A 9 -3.52 -2.35 -11.92
C VAL A 9 -3.72 -3.84 -11.65
N THR A 10 -4.77 -4.42 -12.22
CA THR A 10 -5.05 -5.85 -12.02
C THR A 10 -3.99 -6.72 -12.66
N ALA A 11 -3.49 -6.34 -13.84
CA ALA A 11 -2.59 -7.19 -14.62
C ALA A 11 -1.13 -7.12 -14.15
N THR A 12 -0.73 -6.05 -13.47
CA THR A 12 0.67 -5.92 -13.08
C THR A 12 1.05 -6.96 -12.03
N ALA A 13 2.25 -7.53 -12.18
CA ALA A 13 2.75 -8.52 -11.24
C ALA A 13 3.18 -7.90 -9.91
N ALA A 14 3.50 -6.62 -9.89
CA ALA A 14 3.80 -5.93 -8.63
C ALA A 14 2.55 -5.84 -7.78
N ALA A 15 2.73 -5.80 -6.46
CA ALA A 15 1.61 -5.53 -5.56
C ALA A 15 1.23 -4.06 -5.68
N VAL A 16 -0.08 -3.79 -5.87
CA VAL A 16 -0.62 -2.45 -5.86
C VAL A 16 -1.66 -2.40 -4.76
N VAL A 17 -1.43 -1.56 -3.77
CA VAL A 17 -2.29 -1.41 -2.61
C VAL A 17 -2.60 0.06 -2.42
N PHE A 18 -3.88 0.39 -2.31
CA PHE A 18 -4.27 1.77 -2.00
C PHE A 18 -5.09 1.77 -0.72
N ALA A 19 -4.69 2.63 0.22
CA ALA A 19 -5.44 2.88 1.44
C ALA A 19 -5.96 4.31 1.40
N ASP A 20 -7.24 4.48 1.76
CA ASP A 20 -7.86 5.80 1.75
C ASP A 20 -7.35 6.64 2.93
N ARG A 21 -7.93 7.83 3.11
CA ARG A 21 -7.51 8.76 4.15
C ARG A 21 -7.63 8.20 5.56
N ASP A 22 -8.52 7.24 5.75
CA ASP A 22 -8.73 6.59 7.04
C ASP A 22 -7.86 5.34 7.20
N GLY A 23 -7.01 5.07 6.22
CA GLY A 23 -6.12 3.90 6.26
C GLY A 23 -6.81 2.61 5.88
N VAL A 24 -7.99 2.68 5.25
CA VAL A 24 -8.76 1.50 4.86
C VAL A 24 -8.38 1.10 3.44
N VAL A 25 -8.08 -0.18 3.24
CA VAL A 25 -7.70 -0.72 1.94
C VAL A 25 -8.87 -0.63 0.98
N ARG A 26 -8.65 -0.01 -0.18
CA ARG A 26 -9.65 0.10 -1.24
C ARG A 26 -9.21 -0.55 -2.54
N ILE A 27 -7.90 -0.68 -2.77
CA ILE A 27 -7.37 -1.39 -3.94
C ILE A 27 -6.36 -2.41 -3.43
N TRP A 28 -6.47 -3.63 -3.98
CA TRP A 28 -5.63 -4.75 -3.59
C TRP A 28 -5.62 -5.69 -4.80
N ASN A 29 -4.55 -5.62 -5.58
CA ASN A 29 -4.51 -6.33 -6.84
C ASN A 29 -3.99 -7.76 -6.67
N ARG A 30 -3.88 -8.48 -7.79
CA ARG A 30 -3.42 -9.86 -7.79
C ARG A 30 -2.00 -9.99 -7.26
N GLY A 31 -1.11 -9.03 -7.59
CA GLY A 31 0.25 -9.04 -7.05
C GLY A 31 0.27 -8.94 -5.54
N ALA A 32 -0.63 -8.14 -4.96
CA ALA A 32 -0.76 -8.05 -3.52
C ALA A 32 -1.25 -9.37 -2.91
N GLU A 33 -2.21 -10.02 -3.57
CA GLU A 33 -2.68 -11.33 -3.11
C GLU A 33 -1.55 -12.35 -3.06
N GLN A 34 -0.75 -12.39 -4.11
CA GLN A 34 0.34 -13.35 -4.21
C GLN A 34 1.48 -13.06 -3.23
N LEU A 35 1.79 -11.79 -3.03
CA LEU A 35 2.91 -11.40 -2.18
C LEU A 35 2.55 -11.50 -0.69
N LEU A 36 1.33 -11.11 -0.33
CA LEU A 36 0.94 -10.92 1.07
C LEU A 36 -0.07 -11.95 1.57
N GLY A 37 -0.62 -12.76 0.67
CA GLY A 37 -1.42 -13.92 1.07
C GLY A 37 -2.89 -13.65 1.34
N TYR A 38 -3.33 -12.39 1.37
CA TYR A 38 -4.74 -12.08 1.59
C TYR A 38 -5.46 -12.00 0.25
N PRO A 39 -6.59 -12.71 0.08
CA PRO A 39 -7.46 -12.44 -1.06
C PRO A 39 -7.99 -11.01 -0.98
N ALA A 40 -8.25 -10.40 -2.13
CA ALA A 40 -8.77 -9.04 -2.17
C ALA A 40 -10.05 -8.90 -1.35
N GLY A 41 -10.94 -9.89 -1.43
CA GLY A 41 -12.20 -9.87 -0.68
C GLY A 41 -12.00 -9.86 0.83
N GLU A 42 -10.85 -10.31 1.31
CA GLU A 42 -10.54 -10.29 2.74
C GLU A 42 -9.84 -9.00 3.14
N ALA A 43 -8.97 -8.47 2.27
CA ALA A 43 -8.16 -7.30 2.60
C ALA A 43 -8.93 -5.98 2.42
N ILE A 44 -9.71 -5.87 1.35
CA ILE A 44 -10.44 -4.64 1.06
C ILE A 44 -11.47 -4.40 2.17
N GLY A 45 -11.46 -3.18 2.71
CA GLY A 45 -12.33 -2.80 3.82
C GLY A 45 -11.66 -2.91 5.18
N ARG A 46 -10.47 -3.52 5.24
CA ARG A 46 -9.69 -3.58 6.49
C ARG A 46 -8.67 -2.47 6.52
N ARG A 47 -8.15 -2.16 7.70
CA ARG A 47 -7.09 -1.19 7.80
C ARG A 47 -5.80 -1.79 7.25
N VAL A 48 -5.00 -0.93 6.60
CA VAL A 48 -3.83 -1.40 5.87
C VAL A 48 -2.73 -1.94 6.79
N ASP A 49 -2.81 -1.70 8.10
CA ASP A 49 -1.83 -2.24 9.03
C ASP A 49 -1.89 -3.76 9.17
N LEU A 50 -2.85 -4.42 8.50
CA LEU A 50 -2.85 -5.88 8.46
C LEU A 50 -1.54 -6.43 7.88
N ILE A 51 -0.83 -5.65 7.06
CA ILE A 51 0.45 -6.07 6.51
C ILE A 51 1.65 -5.45 7.22
N VAL A 52 1.43 -4.75 8.32
CA VAL A 52 2.50 -4.10 9.07
C VAL A 52 2.81 -4.94 10.31
N PRO A 53 4.08 -5.33 10.53
CA PRO A 53 4.41 -6.06 11.75
C PRO A 53 3.95 -5.28 12.98
N PRO A 54 3.39 -5.97 14.00
CA PRO A 54 2.77 -5.27 15.13
C PRO A 54 3.67 -4.25 15.83
N GLU A 55 4.97 -4.53 15.94
CA GLU A 55 5.91 -3.62 16.60
C GLU A 55 6.09 -2.30 15.86
N TYR A 56 5.65 -2.23 14.59
CA TYR A 56 5.76 -1.02 13.79
C TYR A 56 4.43 -0.29 13.57
N HIS A 57 3.34 -0.74 14.20
CA HIS A 57 2.02 -0.13 13.95
C HIS A 57 2.01 1.36 14.30
N GLU A 58 2.55 1.72 15.45
CA GLU A 58 2.55 3.12 15.87
C GLU A 58 3.36 3.98 14.91
N LEU A 59 4.56 3.50 14.54
CA LEU A 59 5.42 4.23 13.61
C LEU A 59 4.77 4.35 12.24
N HIS A 60 4.13 3.28 11.78
CA HIS A 60 3.44 3.28 10.49
C HIS A 60 2.35 4.34 10.45
N TRP A 61 1.49 4.39 11.47
CA TRP A 61 0.39 5.34 11.46
C TRP A 61 0.87 6.78 11.61
N ALA A 62 1.95 7.01 12.36
CA ALA A 62 2.52 8.35 12.45
C ALA A 62 2.99 8.83 11.08
N GLY A 63 3.65 7.95 10.31
CA GLY A 63 4.09 8.30 8.95
C GLY A 63 2.94 8.46 7.99
N PHE A 64 1.93 7.59 8.07
CA PHE A 64 0.74 7.66 7.24
C PHE A 64 -0.02 8.97 7.47
N ASP A 65 -0.27 9.29 8.73
CA ASP A 65 -1.02 10.50 9.07
C ASP A 65 -0.28 11.76 8.62
N ARG A 66 1.05 11.75 8.74
CA ARG A 66 1.83 12.88 8.29
C ARG A 66 1.79 13.01 6.76
N ALA A 67 1.86 11.89 6.04
CA ALA A 67 1.79 11.93 4.58
C ALA A 67 0.45 12.50 4.11
N ILE A 68 -0.64 12.09 4.74
CA ILE A 68 -1.97 12.62 4.41
C ILE A 68 -2.03 14.12 4.73
N ALA A 69 -1.52 14.53 5.89
CA ALA A 69 -1.59 15.93 6.31
C ALA A 69 -0.73 16.84 5.42
N THR A 70 0.44 16.37 4.99
CA THR A 70 1.35 17.18 4.18
C THR A 70 1.16 17.00 2.68
N GLY A 71 0.45 15.94 2.28
CA GLY A 71 0.26 15.62 0.86
C GLY A 71 1.47 14.98 0.21
N SER A 72 2.46 14.53 0.98
CA SER A 72 3.68 13.97 0.44
C SER A 72 4.29 12.95 1.41
N PRO A 73 4.79 11.81 0.92
CA PRO A 73 5.49 10.87 1.79
C PRO A 73 6.85 11.43 2.20
N LYS A 74 7.48 10.76 3.17
CA LYS A 74 8.78 11.18 3.66
C LYS A 74 9.84 11.17 2.56
N ASN A 75 9.77 10.19 1.65
CA ASN A 75 10.76 10.02 0.58
C ASN A 75 10.02 10.03 -0.77
N PRO A 76 9.48 11.18 -1.20
CA PRO A 76 8.69 11.22 -2.43
C PRO A 76 9.54 10.85 -3.64
N GLY A 77 9.02 9.94 -4.46
CA GLY A 77 9.68 9.53 -5.67
C GLY A 77 10.78 8.50 -5.50
N ASP A 78 11.17 8.19 -4.26
CA ASP A 78 12.22 7.21 -3.99
C ASP A 78 11.62 5.86 -3.62
N ASP A 79 12.30 4.79 -4.01
CA ASP A 79 11.93 3.47 -3.53
C ASP A 79 12.46 3.29 -2.11
N VAL A 80 11.70 2.55 -1.31
CA VAL A 80 12.06 2.22 0.05
C VAL A 80 11.95 0.72 0.26
N THR A 81 12.67 0.22 1.26
CA THR A 81 12.62 -1.19 1.65
C THR A 81 12.03 -1.27 3.05
N LEU A 82 10.98 -2.03 3.22
CA LEU A 82 10.21 -2.06 4.46
C LEU A 82 9.89 -3.49 4.86
N PRO A 83 9.79 -3.75 6.17
CA PRO A 83 9.27 -5.03 6.64
C PRO A 83 7.75 -5.08 6.48
N ALA A 84 7.25 -6.25 6.14
CA ALA A 84 5.82 -6.51 6.07
C ALA A 84 5.55 -7.87 6.68
N ILE A 85 4.28 -8.18 6.90
CA ILE A 85 3.89 -9.46 7.43
C ILE A 85 2.85 -10.09 6.52
N HIS A 86 3.09 -11.33 6.14
CA HIS A 86 2.20 -12.14 5.31
C HIS A 86 1.02 -12.61 6.15
N ARG A 87 -0.08 -12.97 5.49
CA ARG A 87 -1.26 -13.50 6.17
C ARG A 87 -0.94 -14.69 7.08
N SER A 88 0.06 -15.48 6.71
CA SER A 88 0.48 -16.63 7.51
C SER A 88 1.22 -16.25 8.79
N GLY A 89 1.58 -14.97 8.95
CA GLY A 89 2.42 -14.54 10.04
C GLY A 89 3.90 -14.47 9.68
N GLU A 90 4.26 -14.98 8.51
CA GLU A 90 5.65 -14.95 8.07
C GLU A 90 6.07 -13.52 7.72
N ARG A 91 7.28 -13.17 8.10
CA ARG A 91 7.84 -11.85 7.77
C ARG A 91 8.36 -11.85 6.35
N VAL A 92 8.08 -10.78 5.62
CA VAL A 92 8.60 -10.57 4.28
C VAL A 92 9.16 -9.15 4.22
N VAL A 93 10.12 -8.95 3.32
CA VAL A 93 10.67 -7.62 3.09
C VAL A 93 10.20 -7.17 1.72
N ILE A 94 9.63 -5.97 1.66
CA ILE A 94 9.09 -5.41 0.42
C ILE A 94 9.91 -4.21 -0.01
N HIS A 95 9.93 -3.96 -1.31
CA HIS A 95 10.68 -2.87 -1.91
C HIS A 95 9.81 -2.21 -2.97
N GLY A 96 9.69 -0.91 -2.91
CA GLY A 96 8.89 -0.18 -3.87
C GLY A 96 8.64 1.26 -3.44
N SER A 97 7.64 1.88 -4.05
CA SER A 97 7.34 3.27 -3.81
C SER A 97 5.97 3.43 -3.16
N PHE A 98 5.84 4.47 -2.36
CA PHE A 98 4.60 4.81 -1.68
C PHE A 98 4.36 6.31 -1.90
N ASN A 99 3.20 6.64 -2.45
CA ASN A 99 2.91 8.02 -2.82
C ASN A 99 1.51 8.41 -2.42
N VAL A 100 1.33 9.69 -2.12
CA VAL A 100 0.00 10.23 -1.84
C VAL A 100 -0.70 10.44 -3.18
N VAL A 101 -1.95 9.99 -3.25
CA VAL A 101 -2.80 10.19 -4.41
C VAL A 101 -3.73 11.36 -4.11
N HIS A 102 -3.79 12.32 -5.02
CA HIS A 102 -4.57 13.54 -4.84
C HIS A 102 -5.75 13.58 -5.81
N ASP A 103 -6.80 14.27 -5.41
CA ASP A 103 -7.90 14.57 -6.33
C ASP A 103 -7.56 15.81 -7.17
N ASP A 104 -8.50 16.23 -8.02
CA ASP A 104 -8.27 17.36 -8.90
C ASP A 104 -8.09 18.68 -8.15
N ALA A 105 -8.61 18.77 -6.94
CA ALA A 105 -8.47 19.95 -6.09
C ALA A 105 -7.16 19.97 -5.33
N GLY A 106 -6.39 18.88 -5.41
CA GLY A 106 -5.12 18.77 -4.69
C GLY A 106 -5.24 18.17 -3.30
N ASP A 107 -6.44 17.73 -2.90
CA ASP A 107 -6.62 17.10 -1.60
C ASP A 107 -6.18 15.64 -1.63
N ALA A 108 -5.59 15.17 -0.55
CA ALA A 108 -5.12 13.80 -0.46
C ALA A 108 -6.31 12.83 -0.39
N LEU A 109 -6.32 11.86 -1.27
CA LEU A 109 -7.31 10.78 -1.26
C LEU A 109 -6.85 9.60 -0.45
N GLY A 110 -5.55 9.39 -0.37
CA GLY A 110 -4.96 8.27 0.32
C GLY A 110 -3.54 8.03 -0.12
N VAL A 111 -3.03 6.85 0.19
CA VAL A 111 -1.65 6.46 -0.13
C VAL A 111 -1.66 5.20 -0.99
N ALA A 112 -0.95 5.24 -2.09
CA ALA A 112 -0.77 4.09 -2.98
C ALA A 112 0.64 3.53 -2.82
N GLY A 113 0.73 2.22 -2.65
CA GLY A 113 2.00 1.51 -2.65
C GLY A 113 2.09 0.60 -3.86
N VAL A 114 3.23 0.62 -4.54
CA VAL A 114 3.55 -0.28 -5.65
C VAL A 114 4.87 -0.93 -5.30
N PHE A 115 4.84 -2.22 -5.01
CA PHE A 115 6.01 -2.87 -4.43
C PHE A 115 6.07 -4.35 -4.78
N ARG A 116 7.21 -4.93 -4.50
CA ARG A 116 7.46 -6.35 -4.71
C ARG A 116 8.33 -6.87 -3.56
N ARG A 117 8.54 -8.17 -3.52
CA ARG A 117 9.47 -8.73 -2.55
C ARG A 117 10.85 -8.17 -2.83
N ALA A 118 11.54 -7.73 -1.79
CA ALA A 118 12.90 -7.24 -1.95
C ALA A 118 13.82 -8.36 -2.41
N PRO A 119 14.80 -8.06 -3.29
CA PRO A 119 15.77 -9.06 -3.71
C PRO A 119 16.66 -9.49 -2.54
N GLY A 120 17.12 -10.70 -2.61
CA GLY A 120 17.99 -11.25 -1.59
C GLY A 120 17.43 -12.45 -0.94
#